data_ee2b0741a6c6e2cca773d3bd61b80fd1
#
_entry.id   ee2b0741a6c6e2cca773d3bd61b80fd1
#
_cell.length_a   1.000
_cell.length_b   1.000
_cell.length_c   1.000
_cell.angle_alpha   90.00
_cell.angle_beta   90.00
_cell.angle_gamma   90.00
#
_symmetry.space_group_name_H-M   'P 1'
#
loop_
_entity.id
_entity.type
_entity.pdbx_description
1 polymer ?
#
loop_
_entity_poly.entity_id
_entity_poly.type
_entity_poly.pdbx_seq_one_letter_code
_entity_poly.pdbx_strand_id
1 'polypeptide(L)'
;MEMLKAGGRKVVGTKQVIRALKAGTLSRVYVSNDADTFIYQQVVRGAEDAGVPCVRVPSMKELGMVCGVDVPTAAAGILRS
;
A
#
# COMPACT_ATOMS: atom_id res chain seq x y z
N MET A 1 4.15 2.82 -9.95
CA MET A 1 4.41 3.60 -8.71
C MET A 1 4.58 5.09 -8.96
N GLU A 2 4.46 5.51 -10.18
CA GLU A 2 4.55 6.94 -10.52
C GLU A 2 3.55 7.80 -9.75
N MET A 3 2.33 7.31 -9.55
CA MET A 3 1.30 8.06 -8.85
C MET A 3 1.65 8.33 -7.39
N LEU A 4 2.43 7.45 -6.77
CA LEU A 4 2.90 7.71 -5.40
C LEU A 4 3.90 8.85 -5.36
N LYS A 5 4.77 8.94 -6.38
CA LYS A 5 5.77 9.99 -6.48
C LYS A 5 5.15 11.34 -6.81
N ALA A 6 4.10 11.33 -7.59
CA ALA A 6 3.51 12.56 -8.12
C ALA A 6 2.74 13.38 -7.09
N GLY A 7 2.82 13.01 -5.82
CA GLY A 7 2.15 13.76 -4.77
C GLY A 7 0.65 13.55 -4.71
N GLY A 8 0.15 12.51 -5.37
CA GLY A 8 -1.26 12.15 -5.29
C GLY A 8 -1.66 11.81 -3.86
N ARG A 9 -2.96 11.81 -3.60
CA ARG A 9 -3.48 11.46 -2.28
C ARG A 9 -3.16 10.01 -1.98
N LYS A 10 -2.43 9.78 -0.91
CA LYS A 10 -1.97 8.45 -0.55
C LYS A 10 -2.09 8.21 0.94
N VAL A 11 -2.14 6.93 1.30
CA VAL A 11 -1.98 6.48 2.68
C VAL A 11 -0.73 5.60 2.74
N VAL A 12 0.03 5.73 3.81
CA VAL A 12 1.29 5.02 3.98
C VAL A 12 1.24 4.27 5.31
N GLY A 13 1.62 3.00 5.27
CA GLY A 13 1.63 2.15 6.45
C GLY A 13 0.50 1.14 6.46
N THR A 14 0.77 -0.03 7.06
CA THR A 14 -0.16 -1.16 7.04
C THR A 14 -1.51 -0.82 7.68
N LYS A 15 -1.49 -0.21 8.85
CA LYS A 15 -2.73 0.13 9.56
C LYS A 15 -3.64 1.03 8.74
N GLN A 16 -3.06 2.07 8.16
CA GLN A 16 -3.79 3.02 7.35
C GLN A 16 -4.36 2.37 6.09
N VAL A 17 -3.56 1.49 5.46
CA VAL A 17 -4.00 0.78 4.26
C VAL A 17 -5.18 -0.13 4.59
N ILE A 18 -5.08 -0.92 5.66
CA ILE A 18 -6.16 -1.83 6.05
C ILE A 18 -7.44 -1.05 6.37
N ARG A 19 -7.30 0.04 7.11
CA ARG A 19 -8.44 0.89 7.45
C ARG A 19 -9.11 1.47 6.20
N ALA A 20 -8.30 1.96 5.26
CA ALA A 20 -8.81 2.54 4.03
C ALA A 20 -9.45 1.49 3.12
N LEU A 21 -8.91 0.27 3.10
CA LEU A 21 -9.52 -0.82 2.35
C LEU A 21 -10.92 -1.13 2.88
N LYS A 22 -11.07 -1.18 4.20
CA LYS A 22 -12.38 -1.43 4.83
C LYS A 22 -13.37 -0.30 4.54
N ALA A 23 -12.86 0.93 4.45
CA ALA A 23 -13.70 2.09 4.15
C ALA A 23 -14.02 2.23 2.66
N GLY A 24 -13.37 1.45 1.80
CA GLY A 24 -13.59 1.51 0.35
C GLY A 24 -13.04 2.76 -0.30
N THR A 25 -11.99 3.35 0.27
CA THR A 25 -11.45 4.64 -0.20
C THR A 25 -10.22 4.53 -1.08
N LEU A 26 -9.71 3.31 -1.32
CA LEU A 26 -8.50 3.13 -2.11
C LEU A 26 -8.81 2.68 -3.53
N SER A 27 -8.05 3.22 -4.49
CA SER A 27 -8.12 2.80 -5.88
C SER A 27 -7.02 1.80 -6.23
N ARG A 28 -5.95 1.75 -5.46
CA ARG A 28 -4.82 0.84 -5.69
C ARG A 28 -4.04 0.66 -4.39
N VAL A 29 -3.44 -0.51 -4.23
CA VAL A 29 -2.64 -0.85 -3.06
C VAL A 29 -1.28 -1.37 -3.52
N TYR A 30 -0.23 -1.00 -2.78
CA TYR A 30 1.12 -1.52 -2.97
C TYR A 30 1.54 -2.25 -1.71
N VAL A 31 2.17 -3.41 -1.88
CA VAL A 31 2.68 -4.21 -0.76
C VAL A 31 4.08 -4.71 -1.11
N SER A 32 4.99 -4.70 -0.13
CA SER A 32 6.35 -5.17 -0.38
C SER A 32 6.44 -6.70 -0.26
N ASN A 33 7.26 -7.30 -1.11
CA ASN A 33 7.47 -8.75 -1.10
C ASN A 33 8.21 -9.23 0.15
N ASP A 34 8.98 -8.35 0.78
CA ASP A 34 9.76 -8.69 1.98
C ASP A 34 9.06 -8.28 3.28
N ALA A 35 7.80 -7.90 3.21
CA ALA A 35 7.03 -7.65 4.41
C ALA A 35 6.80 -8.95 5.18
N ASP A 36 6.56 -8.82 6.50
CA ASP A 36 6.17 -9.96 7.31
C ASP A 36 5.00 -10.70 6.63
N THR A 37 5.06 -12.04 6.64
CA THR A 37 4.08 -12.87 5.94
C THR A 37 2.65 -12.55 6.37
N PHE A 38 2.44 -12.35 7.66
CA PHE A 38 1.10 -12.03 8.18
C PHE A 38 0.60 -10.70 7.61
N ILE A 39 1.47 -9.68 7.61
CA ILE A 39 1.14 -8.36 7.07
C ILE A 39 0.86 -8.45 5.57
N TYR A 40 1.74 -9.15 4.85
CA TYR A 40 1.58 -9.34 3.42
C TYR A 40 0.22 -9.95 3.08
N GLN A 41 -0.13 -11.05 3.76
CA GLN A 41 -1.39 -11.73 3.51
C GLN A 41 -2.60 -10.87 3.88
N GLN A 42 -2.50 -10.13 4.96
CA GLN A 42 -3.57 -9.25 5.41
C GLN A 42 -3.88 -8.17 4.38
N VAL A 43 -2.85 -7.58 3.81
CA VAL A 43 -3.01 -6.54 2.79
C VAL A 43 -3.57 -7.13 1.49
N VAL A 44 -3.02 -8.25 1.04
CA VAL A 44 -3.46 -8.89 -0.20
C VAL A 44 -4.93 -9.32 -0.10
N ARG A 45 -5.30 -9.95 1.00
CA ARG A 45 -6.70 -10.38 1.22
C ARG A 45 -7.65 -9.19 1.32
N GLY A 46 -7.22 -8.15 2.04
CA GLY A 46 -8.02 -6.94 2.16
C GLY A 46 -8.27 -6.29 0.81
N ALA A 47 -7.25 -6.26 -0.04
CA ALA A 47 -7.38 -5.71 -1.39
C ALA A 47 -8.33 -6.57 -2.23
N GLU A 48 -8.22 -7.88 -2.16
CA GLU A 48 -9.12 -8.79 -2.89
C GLU A 48 -10.57 -8.58 -2.46
N ASP A 49 -10.81 -8.54 -1.15
CA ASP A 49 -12.15 -8.36 -0.62
C ASP A 49 -12.76 -7.02 -1.03
N ALA A 50 -11.94 -6.00 -1.16
CA ALA A 50 -12.37 -4.67 -1.57
C ALA A 50 -12.43 -4.49 -3.08
N GLY A 51 -11.97 -5.49 -3.85
CA GLY A 51 -11.90 -5.39 -5.30
C GLY A 51 -10.89 -4.38 -5.79
N VAL A 52 -9.81 -4.17 -5.03
CA VAL A 52 -8.78 -3.16 -5.32
C VAL A 52 -7.53 -3.84 -5.88
N PRO A 53 -6.98 -3.35 -7.00
CA PRO A 53 -5.72 -3.89 -7.54
C PRO A 53 -4.59 -3.79 -6.52
N CYS A 54 -3.82 -4.87 -6.37
CA CYS A 54 -2.69 -4.93 -5.46
C CYS A 54 -1.41 -5.17 -6.25
N VAL A 55 -0.47 -4.24 -6.14
CA VAL A 55 0.81 -4.29 -6.84
C VAL A 55 1.91 -4.67 -5.84
N ARG A 56 2.74 -5.63 -6.21
CA ARG A 56 3.86 -6.06 -5.36
C ARG A 56 5.11 -5.28 -5.70
N VAL A 57 5.84 -4.88 -4.66
CA VAL A 57 7.07 -4.12 -4.77
C VAL A 57 8.21 -4.95 -4.18
N PRO A 58 9.43 -4.90 -4.75
CA PRO A 58 10.51 -5.78 -4.29
C PRO A 58 10.86 -5.67 -2.81
N SER A 59 10.85 -4.46 -2.24
CA SER A 59 11.28 -4.29 -0.85
C SER A 59 10.55 -3.16 -0.14
N MET A 60 10.50 -3.25 1.19
CA MET A 60 9.95 -2.20 2.03
C MET A 60 10.74 -0.91 1.89
N LYS A 61 12.06 -1.02 1.73
CA LYS A 61 12.92 0.14 1.55
C LYS A 61 12.54 0.90 0.31
N GLU A 62 12.37 0.19 -0.80
CA GLU A 62 12.01 0.80 -2.07
C GLU A 62 10.63 1.45 -2.00
N LEU A 63 9.68 0.77 -1.38
CA LEU A 63 8.33 1.33 -1.24
C LEU A 63 8.35 2.60 -0.38
N GLY A 64 9.11 2.60 0.70
CA GLY A 64 9.28 3.80 1.52
C GLY A 64 9.85 4.95 0.74
N MET A 65 10.89 4.69 -0.06
CA MET A 65 11.51 5.73 -0.89
C MET A 65 10.51 6.32 -1.88
N VAL A 66 9.72 5.48 -2.52
CA VAL A 66 8.72 5.94 -3.49
C VAL A 66 7.64 6.78 -2.80
N CYS A 67 7.29 6.43 -1.58
CA CYS A 67 6.31 7.19 -0.80
C CYS A 67 6.87 8.49 -0.22
N GLY A 68 8.20 8.67 -0.29
CA GLY A 68 8.84 9.88 0.23
C GLY A 68 9.01 9.87 1.74
N VAL A 69 9.10 8.69 2.35
CA VAL A 69 9.32 8.55 3.79
C VAL A 69 10.69 7.96 4.06
N ASP A 70 11.25 8.24 5.24
CA ASP A 70 12.61 7.82 5.59
C ASP A 70 12.67 6.44 6.23
N VAL A 71 11.54 5.74 6.30
CA VAL A 71 11.47 4.43 6.94
C VAL A 71 10.95 3.39 5.97
N PRO A 72 11.31 2.11 6.16
CA PRO A 72 10.76 1.03 5.34
C PRO A 72 9.24 0.98 5.48
N THR A 73 8.57 0.73 4.38
CA THR A 73 7.10 0.74 4.32
C THR A 73 6.61 -0.58 3.77
N ALA A 74 5.82 -1.31 4.55
CA ALA A 74 5.30 -2.61 4.13
C ALA A 74 4.14 -2.47 3.13
N ALA A 75 3.33 -1.43 3.27
CA ALA A 75 2.16 -1.23 2.41
C ALA A 75 1.86 0.25 2.25
N ALA A 76 1.27 0.59 1.12
CA ALA A 76 0.81 1.94 0.81
C ALA A 76 -0.38 1.85 -0.14
N GLY A 77 -1.16 2.90 -0.23
CA GLY A 77 -2.30 2.92 -1.13
C GLY A 77 -2.55 4.29 -1.72
N ILE A 78 -3.27 4.31 -2.83
CA ILE A 78 -3.68 5.55 -3.49
C ILE A 78 -5.18 5.71 -3.27
N LEU A 79 -5.56 6.87 -2.75
CA LEU A 79 -6.95 7.18 -2.49
C LEU A 79 -7.71 7.42 -3.79
N ARG A 80 -8.98 7.07 -3.80
CA ARG A 80 -9.87 7.39 -4.92
C ARG A 80 -10.03 8.89 -5.03
N SER A 81 -10.07 9.37 -6.25
CA SER A 81 -10.32 10.79 -6.50
C SER A 81 -11.80 11.14 -6.38
#